data_99a26bfc39bddc55e9d59d5ac8b5eea6
#
_entry.id   99a26bfc39bddc55e9d59d5ac8b5eea6
#
_cell.length_a   1.000
_cell.length_b   1.000
_cell.length_c   1.000
_cell.angle_alpha   90.00
_cell.angle_beta   90.00
_cell.angle_gamma   90.00
#
_symmetry.space_group_name_H-M   'P 1'
#
loop_
_entity.id
_entity.type
_entity.pdbx_description
1 polymer ?
#
loop_
_entity_poly.entity_id
_entity_poly.type
_entity_poly.pdbx_seq_one_letter_code
_entity_poly.pdbx_strand_id
1 'polypeptide(L)'
;MTGDPVSLVEMLLAFARLGLISFGGTNVAEIERALVLQNGWIDARTLANGFALGQLMPGPNMLAVTHYGYAAAGLPGALAATLGFYGPTALLSAVAILVWQRHSAHPWVAAFRNALLPFGGGVILAGALVLARTSVTSWPAALLAGVAFVLLWRTRVNSALVVLGAAVVGALLGL
;
A
#
# COMPACT_ATOMS: atom_id res chain seq x y z
N MET A 1 4.82 -30.95 -3.43
CA MET A 1 5.37 -29.66 -3.90
C MET A 1 5.97 -29.93 -5.26
N THR A 2 5.21 -29.67 -6.30
CA THR A 2 5.63 -29.82 -7.70
C THR A 2 6.68 -28.74 -7.97
N GLY A 3 7.94 -29.19 -8.12
CA GLY A 3 9.11 -28.32 -8.27
C GLY A 3 9.30 -27.74 -9.67
N ASP A 4 8.25 -27.31 -10.32
CA ASP A 4 8.39 -26.55 -11.55
C ASP A 4 8.89 -25.15 -11.24
N PRO A 5 9.92 -24.67 -11.93
CA PRO A 5 10.45 -23.32 -11.73
C PRO A 5 9.33 -22.31 -11.96
N VAL A 6 9.13 -21.41 -11.00
CA VAL A 6 8.11 -20.35 -11.11
C VAL A 6 8.34 -19.58 -12.41
N SER A 7 7.36 -19.57 -13.30
CA SER A 7 7.44 -18.84 -14.56
C SER A 7 7.48 -17.34 -14.27
N LEU A 8 8.59 -16.69 -14.64
CA LEU A 8 8.76 -15.25 -14.46
C LEU A 8 7.71 -14.44 -15.23
N VAL A 9 7.24 -14.97 -16.37
CA VAL A 9 6.20 -14.33 -17.18
C VAL A 9 4.85 -14.42 -16.47
N GLU A 10 4.50 -15.58 -15.92
CA GLU A 10 3.26 -15.74 -15.14
C GLU A 10 3.28 -14.85 -13.89
N MET A 11 4.43 -14.78 -13.21
CA MET A 11 4.61 -13.88 -12.08
C MET A 11 4.43 -12.42 -12.49
N LEU A 12 5.07 -11.97 -13.56
CA LEU A 12 4.93 -10.62 -14.07
C LEU A 12 3.46 -10.27 -14.38
N LEU A 13 2.74 -11.17 -15.06
CA LEU A 13 1.33 -10.98 -15.40
C LEU A 13 0.42 -10.98 -14.16
N ALA A 14 0.66 -11.86 -13.21
CA ALA A 14 -0.10 -11.90 -11.96
C ALA A 14 0.09 -10.60 -11.16
N PHE A 15 1.33 -10.12 -11.03
CA PHE A 15 1.60 -8.85 -10.37
C PHE A 15 1.10 -7.65 -11.15
N ALA A 16 1.10 -7.69 -12.49
CA ALA A 16 0.49 -6.65 -13.32
C ALA A 16 -1.02 -6.53 -13.06
N ARG A 17 -1.71 -7.65 -13.01
CA ARG A 17 -3.13 -7.70 -12.64
C ARG A 17 -3.36 -7.17 -11.22
N LEU A 18 -2.58 -7.63 -10.25
CA LEU A 18 -2.66 -7.14 -8.87
C LEU A 18 -2.41 -5.63 -8.78
N GLY A 19 -1.42 -5.10 -9.50
CA GLY A 19 -1.12 -3.67 -9.53
C GLY A 19 -2.26 -2.84 -10.09
N LEU A 20 -2.90 -3.28 -11.17
CA LEU A 20 -4.02 -2.57 -11.80
C LEU A 20 -5.28 -2.54 -10.94
N ILE A 21 -5.53 -3.57 -10.14
CA ILE A 21 -6.71 -3.63 -9.25
C ILE A 21 -6.43 -3.13 -7.84
N SER A 22 -5.16 -2.83 -7.52
CA SER A 22 -4.77 -2.32 -6.19
C SER A 22 -5.05 -0.84 -6.06
N PHE A 23 -6.09 -0.50 -5.30
CA PHE A 23 -6.34 0.87 -4.87
C PHE A 23 -5.77 1.10 -3.47
N GLY A 24 -4.76 1.98 -3.38
CA GLY A 24 -4.24 2.44 -2.09
C GLY A 24 -3.50 1.41 -1.23
N GLY A 25 -3.04 0.30 -1.81
CA GLY A 25 -2.23 -0.68 -1.08
C GLY A 25 -3.00 -1.59 -0.12
N THR A 26 -4.32 -1.61 -0.18
CA THR A 26 -5.18 -2.34 0.78
C THR A 26 -5.60 -3.73 0.29
N ASN A 27 -5.12 -4.18 -0.86
CA ASN A 27 -5.59 -5.41 -1.51
C ASN A 27 -4.84 -6.67 -1.05
N VAL A 28 -4.56 -6.77 0.27
CA VAL A 28 -3.83 -7.91 0.85
C VAL A 28 -4.56 -9.23 0.60
N ALA A 29 -5.89 -9.21 0.63
CA ALA A 29 -6.70 -10.41 0.38
C ALA A 29 -6.53 -10.96 -1.04
N GLU A 30 -6.46 -10.10 -2.06
CA GLU A 30 -6.21 -10.52 -3.44
C GLU A 30 -4.76 -11.00 -3.63
N ILE A 31 -3.81 -10.39 -2.95
CA ILE A 31 -2.41 -10.82 -2.95
C ILE A 31 -2.30 -12.22 -2.32
N GLU A 32 -2.93 -12.44 -1.16
CA GLU A 32 -3.00 -13.74 -0.51
C GLU A 32 -3.62 -14.78 -1.43
N ARG A 33 -4.78 -14.45 -2.00
CA ARG A 33 -5.47 -15.35 -2.93
C ARG A 33 -4.58 -15.73 -4.11
N ALA A 34 -3.93 -14.77 -4.74
CA ALA A 34 -3.11 -15.01 -5.93
C ALA A 34 -1.81 -15.74 -5.60
N LEU A 35 -1.08 -15.32 -4.55
CA LEU A 35 0.27 -15.81 -4.31
C LEU A 35 0.30 -17.06 -3.41
N VAL A 36 -0.63 -17.16 -2.45
CA VAL A 36 -0.66 -18.27 -1.48
C VAL A 36 -1.64 -19.34 -1.94
N LEU A 37 -2.91 -18.96 -2.20
CA LEU A 37 -3.97 -19.94 -2.40
C LEU A 37 -4.02 -20.50 -3.83
N GLN A 38 -3.81 -19.66 -4.86
CA GLN A 38 -3.91 -20.09 -6.26
C GLN A 38 -2.59 -20.62 -6.81
N ASN A 39 -1.50 -19.91 -6.62
CA ASN A 39 -0.22 -20.26 -7.20
C ASN A 39 0.73 -20.97 -6.22
N GLY A 40 0.52 -20.83 -4.91
CA GLY A 40 1.40 -21.45 -3.92
C GLY A 40 2.86 -20.97 -3.98
N TRP A 41 3.09 -19.77 -4.51
CA TRP A 41 4.45 -19.22 -4.68
C TRP A 41 5.10 -18.83 -3.36
N ILE A 42 4.28 -18.42 -2.38
CA ILE A 42 4.72 -18.09 -1.02
C ILE A 42 3.73 -18.70 -0.01
N ASP A 43 4.15 -18.82 1.23
CA ASP A 43 3.26 -19.20 2.33
C ASP A 43 2.65 -17.98 3.05
N ALA A 44 1.64 -18.22 3.88
CA ALA A 44 0.96 -17.17 4.64
C ALA A 44 1.90 -16.40 5.59
N ARG A 45 2.95 -17.07 6.09
CA ARG A 45 3.95 -16.46 6.97
C ARG A 45 4.82 -15.48 6.20
N THR A 46 5.26 -15.83 5.01
CA THR A 46 6.01 -14.94 4.10
C THR A 46 5.17 -13.73 3.69
N LEU A 47 3.87 -13.95 3.44
CA LEU A 47 2.93 -12.86 3.16
C LEU A 47 2.87 -11.87 4.33
N ALA A 48 2.65 -12.36 5.55
CA ALA A 48 2.55 -11.54 6.75
C ALA A 48 3.86 -10.78 7.03
N ASN A 49 5.01 -11.45 6.90
CA ASN A 49 6.32 -10.84 7.07
C ASN A 49 6.58 -9.72 6.04
N GLY A 50 6.27 -9.97 4.77
CA GLY A 50 6.43 -8.96 3.72
C GLY A 50 5.52 -7.75 3.92
N PHE A 51 4.29 -7.97 4.38
CA PHE A 51 3.39 -6.88 4.73
C PHE A 51 3.95 -6.03 5.89
N ALA A 52 4.42 -6.67 6.96
CA ALA A 52 5.05 -6.00 8.10
C ALA A 52 6.30 -5.19 7.67
N LEU A 53 7.17 -5.78 6.84
CA LEU A 53 8.33 -5.09 6.27
C LEU A 53 7.91 -3.87 5.44
N GLY A 54 6.87 -3.99 4.62
CA GLY A 54 6.32 -2.87 3.82
C GLY A 54 5.82 -1.71 4.68
N GLN A 55 5.36 -1.97 5.90
CA GLN A 55 4.93 -0.92 6.85
C GLN A 55 6.11 -0.23 7.54
N LEU A 56 7.23 -0.92 7.69
CA LEU A 56 8.43 -0.39 8.37
C LEU A 56 9.33 0.40 7.41
N MET A 57 9.28 0.11 6.12
CA MET A 57 10.13 0.75 5.12
C MET A 57 9.59 2.12 4.71
N PRO A 58 10.44 3.15 4.57
CA PRO A 58 10.00 4.42 4.00
C PRO A 58 9.67 4.24 2.51
N GLY A 59 8.43 4.54 2.14
CA GLY A 59 7.98 4.42 0.75
C GLY A 59 6.56 3.86 0.62
N PRO A 60 6.15 3.49 -0.60
CA PRO A 60 4.84 2.86 -0.80
C PRO A 60 4.77 1.52 -0.04
N ASN A 61 3.71 1.32 0.74
CA ASN A 61 3.49 0.06 1.50
C ASN A 61 3.58 -1.19 0.62
N MET A 62 3.34 -1.04 -0.68
CA MET A 62 3.44 -2.11 -1.67
C MET A 62 4.86 -2.49 -2.08
N LEU A 63 5.92 -1.93 -1.48
CA LEU A 63 7.28 -2.49 -1.59
C LEU A 63 7.34 -3.96 -1.11
N ALA A 64 6.37 -4.38 -0.31
CA ALA A 64 6.15 -5.79 0.03
C ALA A 64 6.10 -6.72 -1.21
N VAL A 65 5.62 -6.25 -2.37
CA VAL A 65 5.56 -7.07 -3.59
C VAL A 65 6.94 -7.50 -4.08
N THR A 66 7.95 -6.64 -3.91
CA THR A 66 9.34 -6.97 -4.22
C THR A 66 9.84 -8.12 -3.34
N HIS A 67 9.49 -8.09 -2.04
CA HIS A 67 9.80 -9.17 -1.10
C HIS A 67 9.09 -10.47 -1.48
N TYR A 68 7.81 -10.42 -1.86
CA TYR A 68 7.06 -11.60 -2.30
C TYR A 68 7.68 -12.23 -3.56
N GLY A 69 8.03 -11.42 -4.54
CA GLY A 69 8.71 -11.90 -5.74
C GLY A 69 10.08 -12.51 -5.43
N TYR A 70 10.83 -11.91 -4.52
CA TYR A 70 12.12 -12.44 -4.07
C TYR A 70 11.95 -13.79 -3.35
N ALA A 71 10.98 -13.91 -2.47
CA ALA A 71 10.72 -15.15 -1.75
C ALA A 71 10.29 -16.30 -2.68
N ALA A 72 9.57 -15.97 -3.77
CA ALA A 72 9.09 -16.95 -4.73
C ALA A 72 10.15 -17.43 -5.73
N ALA A 73 11.00 -16.53 -6.26
CA ALA A 73 11.94 -16.83 -7.33
C ALA A 73 13.26 -16.02 -7.27
N GLY A 74 13.68 -15.60 -6.08
CA GLY A 74 14.92 -14.84 -5.89
C GLY A 74 14.92 -13.48 -6.59
N LEU A 75 16.11 -13.02 -6.98
CA LEU A 75 16.27 -11.70 -7.61
C LEU A 75 15.46 -11.53 -8.92
N PRO A 76 15.42 -12.53 -9.83
CA PRO A 76 14.56 -12.44 -11.02
C PRO A 76 13.08 -12.30 -10.67
N GLY A 77 12.61 -12.99 -9.64
CA GLY A 77 11.25 -12.88 -9.13
C GLY A 77 10.95 -11.51 -8.54
N ALA A 78 11.88 -10.95 -7.78
CA ALA A 78 11.76 -9.59 -7.25
C ALA A 78 11.58 -8.54 -8.36
N LEU A 79 12.39 -8.65 -9.42
CA LEU A 79 12.30 -7.76 -10.58
C LEU A 79 10.97 -7.94 -11.35
N ALA A 80 10.60 -9.20 -11.62
CA ALA A 80 9.34 -9.51 -12.31
C ALA A 80 8.12 -8.99 -11.53
N ALA A 81 8.09 -9.20 -10.21
CA ALA A 81 7.02 -8.73 -9.34
C ALA A 81 6.94 -7.20 -9.30
N THR A 82 8.08 -6.52 -9.15
CA THR A 82 8.15 -5.06 -9.10
C THR A 82 7.74 -4.42 -10.42
N LEU A 83 8.31 -4.90 -11.54
CA LEU A 83 7.98 -4.40 -12.86
C LEU A 83 6.52 -4.72 -13.24
N GLY A 84 6.05 -5.91 -12.90
CA GLY A 84 4.66 -6.29 -13.10
C GLY A 84 3.71 -5.39 -12.35
N PHE A 85 3.93 -5.18 -11.07
CA PHE A 85 3.03 -4.41 -10.21
C PHE A 85 3.01 -2.92 -10.55
N TYR A 86 4.17 -2.31 -10.69
CA TYR A 86 4.29 -0.87 -10.90
C TYR A 86 4.31 -0.45 -12.38
N GLY A 87 4.78 -1.30 -13.29
CA GLY A 87 4.92 -0.96 -14.72
C GLY A 87 3.61 -0.53 -15.37
N PRO A 88 2.56 -1.37 -15.37
CA PRO A 88 1.28 -1.01 -15.98
C PRO A 88 0.61 0.19 -15.31
N THR A 89 0.70 0.31 -13.99
CA THR A 89 0.15 1.45 -13.24
C THR A 89 0.89 2.74 -13.53
N ALA A 90 2.20 2.70 -13.64
CA ALA A 90 3.02 3.86 -14.02
C ALA A 90 2.71 4.31 -15.46
N LEU A 91 2.60 3.35 -16.39
CA LEU A 91 2.24 3.64 -17.78
C LEU A 91 0.84 4.25 -17.87
N LEU A 92 -0.14 3.65 -17.19
CA LEU A 92 -1.51 4.16 -17.14
C LEU A 92 -1.55 5.58 -16.58
N SER A 93 -0.81 5.84 -15.49
CA SER A 93 -0.71 7.17 -14.89
C SER A 93 -0.06 8.18 -15.82
N ALA A 94 1.01 7.79 -16.52
CA ALA A 94 1.68 8.65 -17.50
C ALA A 94 0.73 9.02 -18.65
N VAL A 95 0.03 8.03 -19.21
CA VAL A 95 -0.97 8.26 -20.27
C VAL A 95 -2.10 9.16 -19.76
N ALA A 96 -2.61 8.91 -18.56
CA ALA A 96 -3.66 9.73 -17.97
C ALA A 96 -3.22 11.19 -17.82
N ILE A 97 -1.98 11.44 -17.36
CA ILE A 97 -1.42 12.80 -17.23
C ILE A 97 -1.31 13.47 -18.62
N LEU A 98 -0.79 12.77 -19.64
CA LEU A 98 -0.66 13.33 -20.99
C LEU A 98 -2.02 13.68 -21.60
N VAL A 99 -3.00 12.79 -21.48
CA VAL A 99 -4.38 13.05 -21.93
C VAL A 99 -4.98 14.23 -21.19
N TRP A 100 -4.76 14.29 -19.89
CA TRP A 100 -5.22 15.38 -19.04
C TRP A 100 -4.63 16.73 -19.43
N GLN A 101 -3.31 16.80 -19.63
CA GLN A 101 -2.64 18.04 -20.04
C GLN A 101 -3.14 18.53 -21.39
N ARG A 102 -3.34 17.59 -22.34
CA ARG A 102 -3.82 17.92 -23.69
C ARG A 102 -5.26 18.42 -23.71
N HIS A 103 -6.08 17.98 -22.78
CA HIS A 103 -7.52 18.31 -22.71
C HIS A 103 -7.88 19.13 -21.47
N SER A 104 -6.93 19.83 -20.87
CA SER A 104 -7.12 20.57 -19.61
C SER A 104 -8.21 21.65 -19.67
N ALA A 105 -8.45 22.23 -20.86
CA ALA A 105 -9.50 23.22 -21.07
C ALA A 105 -10.90 22.60 -21.27
N HIS A 106 -11.00 21.28 -21.42
CA HIS A 106 -12.28 20.63 -21.66
C HIS A 106 -13.11 20.53 -20.38
N PRO A 107 -14.40 20.89 -20.38
CA PRO A 107 -15.24 20.94 -19.18
C PRO A 107 -15.36 19.58 -18.47
N TRP A 108 -15.30 18.47 -19.20
CA TRP A 108 -15.30 17.12 -18.62
C TRP A 108 -14.05 16.84 -17.78
N VAL A 109 -12.90 17.35 -18.17
CA VAL A 109 -11.64 17.19 -17.41
C VAL A 109 -11.71 17.95 -16.11
N ALA A 110 -12.27 19.17 -16.14
CA ALA A 110 -12.49 19.96 -14.93
C ALA A 110 -13.49 19.27 -13.99
N ALA A 111 -14.61 18.75 -14.52
CA ALA A 111 -15.61 18.03 -13.74
C ALA A 111 -15.03 16.78 -13.09
N PHE A 112 -14.26 15.98 -13.84
CA PHE A 112 -13.60 14.78 -13.34
C PHE A 112 -12.58 15.08 -12.24
N ARG A 113 -11.75 16.13 -12.43
CA ARG A 113 -10.82 16.61 -11.41
C ARG A 113 -11.53 16.99 -10.12
N ASN A 114 -12.61 17.75 -10.24
CA ASN A 114 -13.38 18.21 -9.09
C ASN A 114 -14.07 17.05 -8.35
N ALA A 115 -14.42 15.98 -9.07
CA ALA A 115 -14.97 14.76 -8.48
C ALA A 115 -13.91 13.88 -7.79
N LEU A 116 -12.67 13.85 -8.31
CA LEU A 116 -11.58 13.07 -7.74
C LEU A 116 -11.10 13.62 -6.38
N LEU A 117 -11.15 14.92 -6.16
CA LEU A 117 -10.72 15.53 -4.91
C LEU A 117 -11.48 15.00 -3.68
N PRO A 118 -12.84 15.05 -3.65
CA PRO A 118 -13.60 14.49 -2.53
C PRO A 118 -13.50 12.96 -2.45
N PHE A 119 -13.37 12.27 -3.59
CA PHE A 119 -13.16 10.82 -3.62
C PHE A 119 -11.84 10.44 -2.93
N GLY A 120 -10.73 11.12 -3.27
CA GLY A 120 -9.43 10.89 -2.63
C GLY A 120 -9.48 11.18 -1.13
N GLY A 121 -10.12 12.26 -0.71
CA GLY A 121 -10.36 12.56 0.70
C GLY A 121 -11.16 11.49 1.41
N GLY A 122 -12.21 10.96 0.76
CA GLY A 122 -13.03 9.87 1.28
C GLY A 122 -12.25 8.57 1.48
N VAL A 123 -11.39 8.20 0.52
CA VAL A 123 -10.53 7.01 0.62
C VAL A 123 -9.53 7.14 1.78
N ILE A 124 -8.89 8.31 1.92
CA ILE A 124 -7.96 8.58 3.04
C ILE A 124 -8.70 8.48 4.38
N LEU A 125 -9.89 9.07 4.48
CA LEU A 125 -10.69 9.03 5.69
C LEU A 125 -11.16 7.59 6.01
N ALA A 126 -11.58 6.83 5.02
CA ALA A 126 -11.94 5.43 5.20
C ALA A 126 -10.75 4.59 5.70
N GLY A 127 -9.57 4.78 5.10
CA GLY A 127 -8.34 4.13 5.56
C GLY A 127 -7.96 4.51 6.99
N ALA A 128 -8.06 5.79 7.34
CA ALA A 128 -7.82 6.28 8.71
C ALA A 128 -8.82 5.66 9.71
N LEU A 129 -10.09 5.52 9.35
CA LEU A 129 -11.09 4.88 10.19
C LEU A 129 -10.83 3.39 10.41
N VAL A 130 -10.41 2.67 9.36
CA VAL A 130 -10.03 1.25 9.47
C VAL A 130 -8.83 1.11 10.41
N LEU A 131 -7.78 1.90 10.21
CA LEU A 131 -6.60 1.89 11.07
C LEU A 131 -6.94 2.28 12.51
N ALA A 132 -7.78 3.28 12.72
CA ALA A 132 -8.22 3.67 14.05
C ALA A 132 -8.95 2.52 14.75
N ARG A 133 -9.86 1.83 14.07
CA ARG A 133 -10.59 0.68 14.65
C ARG A 133 -9.69 -0.49 15.00
N THR A 134 -8.63 -0.73 14.24
CA THR A 134 -7.71 -1.84 14.49
C THR A 134 -6.62 -1.51 15.50
N SER A 135 -6.17 -0.25 15.56
CA SER A 135 -5.05 0.17 16.42
C SER A 135 -5.51 0.77 17.75
N VAL A 136 -6.69 1.41 17.80
CA VAL A 136 -7.20 2.03 19.01
C VAL A 136 -8.09 1.03 19.78
N THR A 137 -7.46 0.10 20.45
CA THR A 137 -8.15 -0.97 21.21
C THR A 137 -8.40 -0.63 22.67
N SER A 138 -7.78 0.43 23.18
CA SER A 138 -7.85 0.83 24.60
C SER A 138 -8.01 2.35 24.75
N TRP A 139 -8.50 2.79 25.92
CA TRP A 139 -8.63 4.21 26.23
C TRP A 139 -7.30 4.99 26.21
N PRO A 140 -6.17 4.47 26.73
CA PRO A 140 -4.90 5.15 26.62
C PRO A 140 -4.42 5.28 25.16
N ALA A 141 -4.68 4.28 24.31
CA ALA A 141 -4.38 4.35 22.88
C ALA A 141 -5.20 5.44 22.18
N ALA A 142 -6.48 5.60 22.56
CA ALA A 142 -7.34 6.67 22.05
C ALA A 142 -6.82 8.06 22.44
N LEU A 143 -6.39 8.23 23.69
CA LEU A 143 -5.78 9.47 24.16
C LEU A 143 -4.48 9.79 23.42
N LEU A 144 -3.61 8.80 23.27
CA LEU A 144 -2.34 8.98 22.54
C LEU A 144 -2.58 9.39 21.09
N ALA A 145 -3.52 8.72 20.42
CA ALA A 145 -3.91 9.07 19.03
C ALA A 145 -4.50 10.49 18.96
N GLY A 146 -5.36 10.89 19.90
CA GLY A 146 -5.93 12.23 20.00
C GLY A 146 -4.88 13.31 20.21
N VAL A 147 -3.93 13.08 21.11
CA VAL A 147 -2.82 14.01 21.36
C VAL A 147 -1.95 14.14 20.12
N ALA A 148 -1.57 13.02 19.47
CA ALA A 148 -0.81 13.04 18.24
C ALA A 148 -1.53 13.81 17.12
N PHE A 149 -2.84 13.60 16.97
CA PHE A 149 -3.66 14.32 16.00
C PHE A 149 -3.69 15.83 16.28
N VAL A 150 -3.93 16.25 17.52
CA VAL A 150 -3.96 17.67 17.88
C VAL A 150 -2.58 18.33 17.69
N LEU A 151 -1.50 17.63 18.02
CA LEU A 151 -0.13 18.10 17.79
C LEU A 151 0.13 18.34 16.30
N LEU A 152 -0.21 17.37 15.45
CA LEU A 152 -0.04 17.49 14.01
C LEU A 152 -0.91 18.59 13.41
N TRP A 153 -2.11 18.80 13.95
CA TRP A 153 -3.01 19.85 13.46
C TRP A 153 -2.58 21.26 13.89
N ARG A 154 -2.15 21.41 15.15
CA ARG A 154 -1.84 22.72 15.74
C ARG A 154 -0.40 23.17 15.49
N THR A 155 0.49 22.25 15.19
CA THR A 155 1.92 22.53 15.07
C THR A 155 2.47 22.11 13.71
N ARG A 156 3.60 22.69 13.33
CA ARG A 156 4.34 22.29 12.12
C ARG A 156 5.46 21.28 12.44
N VAL A 157 5.29 20.52 13.50
CA VAL A 157 6.26 19.48 13.88
C VAL A 157 6.30 18.40 12.81
N ASN A 158 7.49 17.88 12.53
CA ASN A 158 7.65 16.76 11.58
C ASN A 158 6.83 15.56 12.03
N SER A 159 5.95 15.08 11.16
CA SER A 159 5.07 13.94 11.44
C SER A 159 5.83 12.68 11.88
N ALA A 160 7.04 12.45 11.34
CA ALA A 160 7.87 11.33 11.74
C ALA A 160 8.27 11.38 13.24
N LEU A 161 8.56 12.58 13.76
CA LEU A 161 8.88 12.74 15.19
C LEU A 161 7.67 12.46 16.08
N VAL A 162 6.49 12.89 15.66
CA VAL A 162 5.25 12.63 16.41
C VAL A 162 4.94 11.13 16.42
N VAL A 163 5.09 10.45 15.28
CA VAL A 163 4.86 9.01 15.18
C VAL A 163 5.88 8.23 16.02
N LEU A 164 7.17 8.56 15.94
CA LEU A 164 8.21 7.91 16.75
C LEU A 164 7.99 8.17 18.24
N GLY A 165 7.64 9.41 18.63
CA GLY A 165 7.32 9.75 20.01
C GLY A 165 6.09 8.97 20.52
N ALA A 166 5.04 8.87 19.71
CA ALA A 166 3.86 8.10 20.04
C ALA A 166 4.18 6.60 20.17
N ALA A 167 5.05 6.06 19.30
CA ALA A 167 5.48 4.66 19.37
C ALA A 167 6.25 4.37 20.68
N VAL A 168 7.18 5.27 21.07
CA VAL A 168 7.93 5.12 22.33
C VAL A 168 6.99 5.19 23.54
N VAL A 169 6.09 6.16 23.56
CA VAL A 169 5.11 6.30 24.68
C VAL A 169 4.17 5.10 24.71
N GLY A 170 3.70 4.62 23.54
CA GLY A 170 2.85 3.43 23.45
C GLY A 170 3.56 2.18 24.01
N ALA A 171 4.83 1.97 23.61
CA ALA A 171 5.64 0.87 24.13
C ALA A 171 5.86 0.93 25.64
N LEU A 172 6.07 2.13 26.21
CA LEU A 172 6.23 2.32 27.67
C LEU A 172 4.93 2.08 28.43
N LEU A 173 3.79 2.33 27.81
CA LEU A 173 2.45 2.10 28.39
C LEU A 173 1.93 0.68 28.15
N GLY A 174 2.67 -0.17 27.41
CA GLY A 174 2.25 -1.53 27.07
C GLY A 174 1.07 -1.60 26.11
N LEU A 175 0.96 -0.62 25.18
CA LEU A 175 -0.13 -0.49 24.21
C LEU A 175 0.24 -1.12 22.86
#